data_ddcbfecd1cc4c98d86f1295114217494
#
_entry.id   ddcbfecd1cc4c98d86f1295114217494
#
_cell.length_a   1.000
_cell.length_b   1.000
_cell.length_c   1.000
_cell.angle_alpha   90.00
_cell.angle_beta   90.00
_cell.angle_gamma   90.00
#
_symmetry.space_group_name_H-M   'P 1'
#
loop_
_entity.id
_entity.type
_entity.pdbx_description
1 polymer ?
#
loop_
_entity_poly.entity_id
_entity_poly.type
_entity_poly.pdbx_seq_one_letter_code
_entity_poly.pdbx_strand_id
1 'polypeptide(L)'
;MQLRFAVLLISLAFAFSAVPLVSQVLHVTPDADPPLAGTRSSTVPRIYHDRGIRDIDAIGNRNIGCGRGIGNWYSLERQIAMGKEYSDHVEATSKLVKDPEVSDYINAIGQNLVRNSDSLVPFTIKVIESDDINAFALPGGFFYVDSGLILAADNEAELAGVMAHEIAHVAACHVARQNTRGKMMNMASIPLMMIGGPIGYAGYEALTIVTPLTYFKFSRHFESEADFLGIQYMYKAGYDPQALTAFFEKIKSLETTKESKVVKAFRTHPQTPDRIEKTQAEINTLLPPQLEYKVDTSEFEDAKARLESLENQGRMRSQSPSRPTLRRREPSEAGQN
;
A
#
# COMPACT_ATOMS: atom_id res chain seq x y z
N MET A 1 -39.70 49.10 -9.93
CA MET A 1 -40.31 47.79 -9.65
C MET A 1 -39.29 47.03 -8.80
N GLN A 2 -39.46 47.12 -7.47
CA GLN A 2 -38.47 46.56 -6.50
C GLN A 2 -38.87 45.12 -6.16
N LEU A 3 -37.99 44.18 -6.42
CA LEU A 3 -38.13 42.79 -6.04
C LEU A 3 -37.44 42.58 -4.67
N ARG A 4 -38.22 42.33 -3.62
CA ARG A 4 -37.77 42.04 -2.27
C ARG A 4 -37.42 40.55 -2.20
N PHE A 5 -36.15 40.22 -1.98
CA PHE A 5 -35.68 38.88 -1.60
C PHE A 5 -35.94 38.67 -0.11
N ALA A 6 -36.77 37.72 0.25
CA ALA A 6 -36.95 37.23 1.60
C ALA A 6 -35.89 36.18 1.88
N VAL A 7 -34.98 36.48 2.82
CA VAL A 7 -34.01 35.53 3.35
C VAL A 7 -34.68 34.75 4.48
N LEU A 8 -34.89 33.46 4.29
CA LEU A 8 -35.43 32.56 5.32
C LEU A 8 -34.26 32.09 6.20
N LEU A 9 -34.14 32.68 7.39
CA LEU A 9 -33.19 32.22 8.44
C LEU A 9 -33.85 31.04 9.19
N ILE A 10 -33.31 29.83 8.99
CA ILE A 10 -33.67 28.67 9.82
C ILE A 10 -32.75 28.71 11.05
N SER A 11 -33.28 29.13 12.17
CA SER A 11 -32.65 29.09 13.48
C SER A 11 -32.78 27.67 14.04
N LEU A 12 -31.67 26.95 14.11
CA LEU A 12 -31.59 25.65 14.81
C LEU A 12 -31.31 25.90 16.30
N ALA A 13 -32.31 25.77 17.16
CA ALA A 13 -32.19 25.88 18.59
C ALA A 13 -31.59 24.58 19.14
N PHE A 14 -30.35 24.63 19.66
CA PHE A 14 -29.77 23.57 20.46
C PHE A 14 -30.32 23.68 21.90
N ALA A 15 -31.15 22.72 22.31
CA ALA A 15 -31.54 22.55 23.70
C ALA A 15 -30.37 21.87 24.48
N PHE A 16 -29.75 22.64 25.37
CA PHE A 16 -28.82 22.10 26.37
C PHE A 16 -29.64 21.47 27.50
N SER A 17 -29.63 20.15 27.60
CA SER A 17 -30.14 19.43 28.80
C SER A 17 -29.06 19.41 29.84
N ALA A 18 -29.27 20.14 30.93
CA ALA A 18 -28.41 20.10 32.11
C ALA A 18 -28.62 18.77 32.85
N VAL A 19 -27.57 17.98 32.97
CA VAL A 19 -27.52 16.79 33.83
C VAL A 19 -27.12 17.23 35.26
N PRO A 20 -27.87 16.87 36.31
CA PRO A 20 -27.47 17.24 37.66
C PRO A 20 -26.28 16.41 38.13
N LEU A 21 -25.26 17.10 38.63
CA LEU A 21 -24.09 16.52 39.29
C LEU A 21 -24.52 15.94 40.63
N VAL A 22 -24.66 14.61 40.74
CA VAL A 22 -24.84 13.93 42.04
C VAL A 22 -23.44 13.73 42.65
N SER A 23 -23.17 14.49 43.71
CA SER A 23 -21.98 14.32 44.54
C SER A 23 -22.13 13.03 45.35
N GLN A 24 -21.40 11.96 44.99
CA GLN A 24 -21.26 10.77 45.81
C GLN A 24 -20.07 10.95 46.76
N VAL A 25 -20.37 10.98 48.02
CA VAL A 25 -19.38 10.94 49.12
C VAL A 25 -18.78 9.52 49.13
N LEU A 26 -17.50 9.42 48.79
CA LEU A 26 -16.73 8.18 48.89
C LEU A 26 -16.46 7.87 50.37
N HIS A 27 -17.11 6.82 50.91
CA HIS A 27 -16.70 6.19 52.13
C HIS A 27 -15.45 5.36 51.85
N VAL A 28 -14.33 5.79 52.40
CA VAL A 28 -13.07 5.03 52.40
C VAL A 28 -13.13 4.02 53.49
N THR A 29 -13.24 2.74 53.19
CA THR A 29 -12.97 1.64 54.13
C THR A 29 -11.48 1.28 54.03
N PRO A 30 -10.75 1.18 55.14
CA PRO A 30 -9.39 0.68 55.15
C PRO A 30 -9.39 -0.86 55.05
N ASP A 31 -8.38 -1.39 54.38
CA ASP A 31 -8.08 -2.81 54.15
C ASP A 31 -8.74 -3.44 52.92
N ALA A 32 -8.14 -3.16 51.76
CA ALA A 32 -8.17 -4.08 50.62
C ALA A 32 -6.72 -4.37 50.21
N ASP A 33 -6.39 -5.65 50.19
CA ASP A 33 -5.13 -6.17 49.68
C ASP A 33 -4.78 -5.55 48.29
N PRO A 34 -3.47 -5.38 47.98
CA PRO A 34 -3.07 -4.87 46.67
C PRO A 34 -3.60 -5.78 45.55
N PRO A 35 -4.16 -5.22 44.49
CA PRO A 35 -4.66 -6.04 43.40
C PRO A 35 -3.51 -6.87 42.81
N LEU A 36 -3.69 -8.17 42.84
CA LEU A 36 -2.86 -9.14 42.17
C LEU A 36 -2.61 -8.66 40.71
N ALA A 37 -1.33 -8.60 40.35
CA ALA A 37 -0.84 -8.19 39.04
C ALA A 37 -1.74 -8.72 37.92
N GLY A 38 -2.19 -7.81 37.07
CA GLY A 38 -3.19 -8.03 36.06
C GLY A 38 -2.98 -9.34 35.30
N THR A 39 -3.96 -10.21 35.39
CA THR A 39 -4.16 -11.28 34.44
C THR A 39 -4.15 -10.63 33.03
N ARG A 40 -3.06 -10.84 32.29
CA ARG A 40 -3.08 -10.65 30.85
C ARG A 40 -4.26 -11.47 30.35
N SER A 41 -5.31 -10.78 29.95
CA SER A 41 -6.42 -11.41 29.23
C SER A 41 -5.80 -12.01 27.98
N SER A 42 -5.53 -13.29 28.00
CA SER A 42 -5.19 -14.02 26.79
C SER A 42 -6.47 -14.04 25.95
N THR A 43 -6.61 -13.04 25.08
CA THR A 43 -7.67 -13.07 24.07
C THR A 43 -7.35 -14.23 23.14
N VAL A 44 -8.02 -15.36 23.37
CA VAL A 44 -7.98 -16.49 22.45
C VAL A 44 -8.49 -15.98 21.10
N PRO A 45 -7.71 -16.13 20.00
CA PRO A 45 -8.14 -15.70 18.68
C PRO A 45 -9.50 -16.30 18.33
N ARG A 46 -10.41 -15.47 17.81
CA ARG A 46 -11.71 -15.93 17.36
C ARG A 46 -11.57 -16.54 15.96
N ILE A 47 -11.87 -17.81 15.81
CA ILE A 47 -11.95 -18.48 14.53
C ILE A 47 -13.33 -18.19 13.93
N TYR A 48 -13.36 -17.70 12.68
CA TYR A 48 -14.56 -17.41 11.91
C TYR A 48 -14.71 -18.44 10.79
N HIS A 49 -15.92 -18.94 10.56
CA HIS A 49 -16.25 -19.92 9.50
C HIS A 49 -17.48 -19.46 8.69
N ASP A 50 -17.58 -18.15 8.45
CA ASP A 50 -18.71 -17.51 7.77
C ASP A 50 -18.42 -17.10 6.32
N ARG A 51 -17.24 -17.44 5.79
CA ARG A 51 -16.71 -16.99 4.50
C ARG A 51 -16.62 -15.45 4.38
N GLY A 52 -16.64 -14.76 5.49
CA GLY A 52 -16.40 -13.33 5.55
C GLY A 52 -14.92 -12.98 5.49
N ILE A 53 -14.60 -11.69 5.46
CA ILE A 53 -13.23 -11.17 5.37
C ILE A 53 -12.33 -11.62 6.56
N ARG A 54 -12.92 -12.07 7.67
CA ARG A 54 -12.23 -12.58 8.87
C ARG A 54 -12.00 -14.09 8.87
N ASP A 55 -12.61 -14.80 7.92
CA ASP A 55 -12.47 -16.24 7.80
C ASP A 55 -11.19 -16.56 7.03
N ILE A 56 -10.09 -16.79 7.76
CA ILE A 56 -8.77 -17.08 7.18
C ILE A 56 -8.72 -18.44 6.45
N ASP A 57 -9.59 -19.37 6.83
CA ASP A 57 -9.66 -20.68 6.18
C ASP A 57 -10.35 -20.60 4.81
N ALA A 58 -11.19 -19.58 4.62
CA ALA A 58 -11.89 -19.34 3.36
C ALA A 58 -11.12 -18.46 2.37
N ILE A 59 -9.86 -18.07 2.66
CA ILE A 59 -9.01 -17.31 1.73
C ILE A 59 -9.01 -17.99 0.35
N GLY A 60 -9.22 -17.21 -0.70
CA GLY A 60 -9.39 -17.66 -2.09
C GLY A 60 -10.85 -17.99 -2.48
N ASN A 61 -11.77 -18.12 -1.50
CA ASN A 61 -13.19 -18.45 -1.73
C ASN A 61 -14.16 -17.46 -1.05
N ARG A 62 -13.73 -16.26 -0.75
CA ARG A 62 -14.52 -15.21 -0.10
C ARG A 62 -14.64 -13.96 -0.98
N ASN A 63 -15.69 -13.18 -0.79
CA ASN A 63 -15.86 -11.93 -1.50
C ASN A 63 -15.29 -10.77 -0.67
N ILE A 64 -14.17 -10.22 -1.11
CA ILE A 64 -13.48 -9.09 -0.49
C ILE A 64 -13.67 -7.77 -1.26
N GLY A 65 -14.74 -7.64 -2.03
CA GLY A 65 -15.11 -6.39 -2.68
C GLY A 65 -14.70 -6.26 -4.16
N CYS A 66 -14.06 -7.26 -4.75
CA CYS A 66 -13.69 -7.25 -6.17
C CYS A 66 -14.86 -7.55 -7.11
N GLY A 67 -15.98 -8.07 -6.58
CA GLY A 67 -17.18 -8.36 -7.36
C GLY A 67 -17.76 -7.11 -8.03
N ARG A 68 -18.26 -7.29 -9.26
CA ARG A 68 -18.91 -6.23 -10.03
C ARG A 68 -20.22 -5.80 -9.36
N GLY A 69 -20.42 -4.48 -9.18
CA GLY A 69 -21.61 -3.93 -8.54
C GLY A 69 -21.51 -2.44 -8.31
N ILE A 70 -22.34 -1.90 -7.43
CA ILE A 70 -22.38 -0.44 -7.11
C ILE A 70 -21.00 0.07 -6.67
N GLY A 71 -20.24 -0.75 -5.92
CA GLY A 71 -18.92 -0.38 -5.40
C GLY A 71 -17.76 -0.58 -6.39
N ASN A 72 -17.95 -1.39 -7.43
CA ASN A 72 -16.94 -1.67 -8.45
C ASN A 72 -17.61 -1.86 -9.83
N TRP A 73 -17.42 -0.88 -10.72
CA TRP A 73 -18.01 -0.90 -12.07
C TRP A 73 -17.13 -1.57 -13.12
N TYR A 74 -15.90 -1.97 -12.75
CA TYR A 74 -14.91 -2.53 -13.67
C TYR A 74 -14.94 -4.06 -13.62
N SER A 75 -14.99 -4.70 -14.79
CA SER A 75 -14.74 -6.13 -14.89
C SER A 75 -13.25 -6.44 -14.69
N LEU A 76 -12.91 -7.70 -14.42
CA LEU A 76 -11.51 -8.13 -14.28
C LEU A 76 -10.74 -7.90 -15.58
N GLU A 77 -11.32 -8.18 -16.73
CA GLU A 77 -10.71 -7.95 -18.06
C GLU A 77 -10.37 -6.47 -18.26
N ARG A 78 -11.28 -5.58 -17.85
CA ARG A 78 -11.04 -4.14 -17.92
C ARG A 78 -9.92 -3.69 -16.98
N GLN A 79 -9.83 -4.29 -15.79
CA GLN A 79 -8.76 -4.01 -14.85
C GLN A 79 -7.41 -4.51 -15.38
N ILE A 80 -7.36 -5.72 -15.98
CA ILE A 80 -6.15 -6.26 -16.61
C ILE A 80 -5.71 -5.36 -17.79
N ALA A 81 -6.62 -4.94 -18.67
CA ALA A 81 -6.29 -4.06 -19.77
C ALA A 81 -5.72 -2.70 -19.32
N MET A 82 -6.33 -2.12 -18.28
CA MET A 82 -5.84 -0.86 -17.67
C MET A 82 -4.46 -1.04 -17.04
N GLY A 83 -4.25 -2.13 -16.30
CA GLY A 83 -2.95 -2.41 -15.68
C GLY A 83 -1.86 -2.68 -16.72
N LYS A 84 -2.19 -3.34 -17.83
CA LYS A 84 -1.25 -3.57 -18.94
C LYS A 84 -0.77 -2.25 -19.57
N GLU A 85 -1.67 -1.32 -19.78
CA GLU A 85 -1.33 0.01 -20.31
C GLU A 85 -0.36 0.75 -19.37
N TYR A 86 -0.64 0.74 -18.05
CA TYR A 86 0.28 1.32 -17.07
C TYR A 86 1.61 0.57 -16.97
N SER A 87 1.56 -0.77 -17.03
CA SER A 87 2.75 -1.63 -17.03
C SER A 87 3.69 -1.31 -18.19
N ASP A 88 3.15 -1.13 -19.41
CA ASP A 88 3.95 -0.77 -20.58
C ASP A 88 4.65 0.59 -20.39
N HIS A 89 3.98 1.55 -19.76
CA HIS A 89 4.60 2.84 -19.44
C HIS A 89 5.70 2.73 -18.38
N VAL A 90 5.47 1.96 -17.31
CA VAL A 90 6.49 1.70 -16.26
C VAL A 90 7.72 1.06 -16.89
N GLU A 91 7.54 0.02 -17.70
CA GLU A 91 8.65 -0.72 -18.30
C GLU A 91 9.42 0.09 -19.36
N ALA A 92 8.75 1.04 -20.02
CA ALA A 92 9.40 1.97 -20.95
C ALA A 92 10.24 3.04 -20.25
N THR A 93 9.95 3.35 -19.00
CA THR A 93 10.59 4.45 -18.25
C THR A 93 11.50 3.99 -17.12
N SER A 94 11.43 2.71 -16.75
CA SER A 94 12.20 2.13 -15.64
C SER A 94 13.23 1.12 -16.13
N LYS A 95 14.32 0.99 -15.38
CA LYS A 95 15.34 -0.04 -15.63
C LYS A 95 15.01 -1.27 -14.79
N LEU A 96 14.78 -2.40 -15.46
CA LEU A 96 14.49 -3.66 -14.78
C LEU A 96 15.78 -4.39 -14.41
N VAL A 97 15.81 -5.01 -13.23
CA VAL A 97 16.84 -5.97 -12.84
C VAL A 97 16.64 -7.23 -13.69
N LYS A 98 17.67 -7.59 -14.46
CA LYS A 98 17.64 -8.73 -15.38
C LYS A 98 18.35 -9.98 -14.86
N ASP A 99 18.91 -9.89 -13.66
CA ASP A 99 19.57 -11.03 -13.01
C ASP A 99 18.52 -12.05 -12.62
N PRO A 100 18.59 -13.29 -13.15
CA PRO A 100 17.55 -14.29 -12.89
C PRO A 100 17.54 -14.76 -11.44
N GLU A 101 18.70 -14.82 -10.76
CA GLU A 101 18.79 -15.25 -9.37
C GLU A 101 17.96 -14.34 -8.47
N VAL A 102 18.08 -13.01 -8.61
CA VAL A 102 17.29 -12.03 -7.89
C VAL A 102 15.83 -12.05 -8.35
N SER A 103 15.58 -11.98 -9.66
CA SER A 103 14.23 -11.83 -10.20
C SER A 103 13.36 -13.06 -9.93
N ASP A 104 13.90 -14.26 -10.09
CA ASP A 104 13.16 -15.51 -9.87
C ASP A 104 12.87 -15.71 -8.39
N TYR A 105 13.81 -15.34 -7.52
CA TYR A 105 13.63 -15.42 -6.07
C TYR A 105 12.52 -14.49 -5.58
N ILE A 106 12.56 -13.21 -5.96
CA ILE A 106 11.51 -12.23 -5.60
C ILE A 106 10.15 -12.65 -6.17
N ASN A 107 10.14 -13.16 -7.41
CA ASN A 107 8.92 -13.71 -7.99
C ASN A 107 8.40 -14.91 -7.19
N ALA A 108 9.27 -15.80 -6.70
CA ALA A 108 8.87 -16.96 -5.90
C ALA A 108 8.19 -16.55 -4.57
N ILE A 109 8.72 -15.56 -3.85
CA ILE A 109 8.08 -14.97 -2.67
C ILE A 109 6.68 -14.48 -3.01
N GLY A 110 6.56 -13.64 -4.04
CA GLY A 110 5.29 -13.05 -4.42
C GLY A 110 4.28 -14.08 -4.92
N GLN A 111 4.69 -15.08 -5.71
CA GLN A 111 3.79 -16.16 -6.14
C GLN A 111 3.32 -17.03 -4.97
N ASN A 112 4.15 -17.21 -3.93
CA ASN A 112 3.70 -17.88 -2.70
C ASN A 112 2.58 -17.08 -2.02
N LEU A 113 2.74 -15.77 -1.87
CA LEU A 113 1.71 -14.89 -1.29
C LEU A 113 0.43 -14.88 -2.14
N VAL A 114 0.54 -14.78 -3.47
CA VAL A 114 -0.60 -14.77 -4.41
C VAL A 114 -1.42 -16.06 -4.29
N ARG A 115 -0.77 -17.22 -4.23
CA ARG A 115 -1.47 -18.52 -4.04
C ARG A 115 -2.22 -18.61 -2.71
N ASN A 116 -1.79 -17.86 -1.72
CA ASN A 116 -2.36 -17.80 -0.38
C ASN A 116 -3.19 -16.51 -0.16
N SER A 117 -3.71 -15.92 -1.24
CA SER A 117 -4.52 -14.69 -1.23
C SER A 117 -5.89 -14.90 -1.87
N ASP A 118 -6.72 -13.85 -1.85
CA ASP A 118 -8.02 -13.81 -2.53
C ASP A 118 -7.91 -13.28 -3.97
N SER A 119 -6.71 -13.27 -4.56
CA SER A 119 -6.54 -12.73 -5.91
C SER A 119 -7.27 -13.54 -6.96
N LEU A 120 -8.03 -12.85 -7.81
CA LEU A 120 -8.74 -13.43 -8.95
C LEU A 120 -7.95 -13.31 -10.27
N VAL A 121 -6.74 -12.73 -10.21
CA VAL A 121 -5.87 -12.50 -11.38
C VAL A 121 -4.47 -13.06 -11.14
N PRO A 122 -3.78 -13.53 -12.18
CA PRO A 122 -2.38 -13.90 -12.07
C PRO A 122 -1.51 -12.67 -11.85
N PHE A 123 -0.33 -12.85 -11.25
CA PHE A 123 0.64 -11.78 -11.04
C PHE A 123 1.86 -11.94 -11.94
N THR A 124 2.29 -10.82 -12.50
CA THR A 124 3.59 -10.67 -13.16
C THR A 124 4.44 -9.76 -12.28
N ILE A 125 5.48 -10.33 -11.65
CA ILE A 125 6.30 -9.64 -10.65
C ILE A 125 7.66 -9.35 -11.26
N LYS A 126 8.10 -8.08 -11.18
CA LYS A 126 9.38 -7.64 -11.73
C LYS A 126 10.10 -6.75 -10.73
N VAL A 127 11.43 -6.75 -10.78
CA VAL A 127 12.27 -5.88 -9.94
C VAL A 127 12.74 -4.69 -10.76
N ILE A 128 12.57 -3.49 -10.22
CA ILE A 128 13.06 -2.22 -10.79
C ILE A 128 14.39 -1.85 -10.10
N GLU A 129 15.39 -1.47 -10.87
CA GLU A 129 16.64 -0.89 -10.35
C GLU A 129 16.36 0.55 -9.91
N SER A 130 16.17 0.75 -8.62
CA SER A 130 15.81 2.04 -8.00
C SER A 130 16.28 2.08 -6.56
N ASP A 131 16.86 3.19 -6.13
CA ASP A 131 17.24 3.41 -4.71
C ASP A 131 16.02 3.69 -3.81
N ASP A 132 14.81 3.83 -4.38
CA ASP A 132 13.59 4.09 -3.60
C ASP A 132 13.18 2.83 -2.81
N ILE A 133 12.81 2.98 -1.54
CA ILE A 133 12.23 1.89 -0.74
C ILE A 133 10.75 1.82 -1.10
N ASN A 134 10.41 1.13 -2.17
CA ASN A 134 9.04 1.10 -2.69
C ASN A 134 8.69 -0.22 -3.35
N ALA A 135 7.38 -0.52 -3.36
CA ALA A 135 6.76 -1.51 -4.23
C ALA A 135 5.36 -1.00 -4.60
N PHE A 136 4.86 -1.41 -5.75
CA PHE A 136 3.50 -1.07 -6.16
C PHE A 136 2.93 -2.11 -7.09
N ALA A 137 1.64 -2.36 -6.95
CA ALA A 137 0.91 -3.26 -7.81
C ALA A 137 -0.17 -2.51 -8.61
N LEU A 138 -0.24 -2.79 -9.90
CA LEU A 138 -1.22 -2.23 -10.82
C LEU A 138 -2.43 -3.17 -10.95
N PRO A 139 -3.60 -2.69 -11.36
CA PRO A 139 -4.74 -3.53 -11.64
C PRO A 139 -4.38 -4.70 -12.56
N GLY A 140 -4.97 -5.88 -12.31
CA GLY A 140 -4.69 -7.06 -13.12
C GLY A 140 -3.41 -7.81 -12.76
N GLY A 141 -2.69 -7.41 -11.68
CA GLY A 141 -1.58 -8.18 -11.12
C GLY A 141 -0.19 -7.87 -11.70
N PHE A 142 0.01 -6.73 -12.35
CA PHE A 142 1.35 -6.25 -12.72
C PHE A 142 2.00 -5.62 -11.50
N PHE A 143 3.05 -6.25 -10.99
CA PHE A 143 3.63 -5.90 -9.70
C PHE A 143 5.13 -5.59 -9.84
N TYR A 144 5.55 -4.49 -9.24
CA TYR A 144 6.92 -4.00 -9.27
C TYR A 144 7.46 -3.82 -7.86
N VAL A 145 8.69 -4.29 -7.65
CA VAL A 145 9.45 -4.17 -6.41
C VAL A 145 10.73 -3.42 -6.71
N ASP A 146 10.96 -2.30 -6.05
CA ASP A 146 12.19 -1.53 -6.21
C ASP A 146 13.35 -2.24 -5.48
N SER A 147 14.54 -2.24 -6.07
CA SER A 147 15.73 -2.83 -5.46
C SER A 147 16.05 -2.24 -4.09
N GLY A 148 15.80 -0.95 -3.90
CA GLY A 148 15.98 -0.29 -2.61
C GLY A 148 15.10 -0.85 -1.50
N LEU A 149 13.89 -1.36 -1.80
CA LEU A 149 13.06 -2.06 -0.82
C LEU A 149 13.68 -3.39 -0.40
N ILE A 150 14.17 -4.18 -1.37
CA ILE A 150 14.81 -5.48 -1.10
C ILE A 150 16.02 -5.29 -0.19
N LEU A 151 16.84 -4.27 -0.49
CA LEU A 151 18.03 -3.94 0.29
C LEU A 151 17.70 -3.38 1.68
N ALA A 152 16.58 -2.66 1.82
CA ALA A 152 16.15 -2.07 3.09
C ALA A 152 15.46 -3.06 4.02
N ALA A 153 14.87 -4.14 3.52
CA ALA A 153 14.28 -5.19 4.36
C ALA A 153 15.36 -5.90 5.19
N ASP A 154 15.11 -6.06 6.50
CA ASP A 154 16.06 -6.72 7.40
C ASP A 154 15.99 -8.25 7.27
N ASN A 155 14.86 -8.79 6.80
CA ASN A 155 14.62 -10.21 6.58
C ASN A 155 13.56 -10.44 5.50
N GLU A 156 13.40 -11.68 5.05
CA GLU A 156 12.44 -12.07 4.01
C GLU A 156 11.00 -11.73 4.40
N ALA A 157 10.62 -11.90 5.67
CA ALA A 157 9.26 -11.66 6.13
C ALA A 157 8.86 -10.17 6.08
N GLU A 158 9.79 -9.24 6.29
CA GLU A 158 9.53 -7.81 6.08
C GLU A 158 9.20 -7.50 4.62
N LEU A 159 10.00 -8.02 3.68
CA LEU A 159 9.74 -7.89 2.25
C LEU A 159 8.39 -8.53 1.87
N ALA A 160 8.15 -9.76 2.34
CA ALA A 160 6.89 -10.47 2.13
C ALA A 160 5.68 -9.70 2.67
N GLY A 161 5.85 -8.98 3.79
CA GLY A 161 4.82 -8.13 4.38
C GLY A 161 4.40 -6.99 3.44
N VAL A 162 5.35 -6.25 2.91
CA VAL A 162 5.08 -5.18 1.94
C VAL A 162 4.44 -5.76 0.67
N MET A 163 4.98 -6.88 0.17
CA MET A 163 4.42 -7.54 -1.01
C MET A 163 2.98 -8.04 -0.77
N ALA A 164 2.67 -8.56 0.42
CA ALA A 164 1.33 -9.01 0.78
C ALA A 164 0.32 -7.84 0.84
N HIS A 165 0.75 -6.67 1.34
CA HIS A 165 -0.05 -5.45 1.34
C HIS A 165 -0.41 -5.01 -0.08
N GLU A 166 0.56 -5.00 -1.01
CA GLU A 166 0.31 -4.65 -2.41
C GLU A 166 -0.58 -5.68 -3.13
N ILE A 167 -0.37 -6.97 -2.86
CA ILE A 167 -1.24 -8.03 -3.35
C ILE A 167 -2.69 -7.85 -2.84
N ALA A 168 -2.85 -7.42 -1.59
CA ALA A 168 -4.18 -7.14 -1.02
C ALA A 168 -4.89 -5.99 -1.74
N HIS A 169 -4.18 -4.95 -2.15
CA HIS A 169 -4.76 -3.87 -2.97
C HIS A 169 -5.33 -4.38 -4.29
N VAL A 170 -4.65 -5.29 -4.96
CA VAL A 170 -5.14 -5.90 -6.22
C VAL A 170 -6.27 -6.88 -5.95
N ALA A 171 -6.13 -7.75 -4.95
CA ALA A 171 -7.13 -8.75 -4.59
C ALA A 171 -8.47 -8.11 -4.20
N ALA A 172 -8.44 -6.99 -3.46
CA ALA A 172 -9.62 -6.21 -3.11
C ALA A 172 -10.05 -5.20 -4.19
N CYS A 173 -9.40 -5.17 -5.36
CA CYS A 173 -9.72 -4.28 -6.48
C CYS A 173 -9.76 -2.78 -6.10
N HIS A 174 -8.85 -2.33 -5.23
CA HIS A 174 -8.89 -0.98 -4.66
C HIS A 174 -8.84 0.13 -5.71
N VAL A 175 -8.04 -0.01 -6.77
CA VAL A 175 -7.98 0.96 -7.89
C VAL A 175 -9.33 1.05 -8.60
N ALA A 176 -9.95 -0.06 -8.93
CA ALA A 176 -11.24 -0.10 -9.60
C ALA A 176 -12.36 0.48 -8.72
N ARG A 177 -12.36 0.14 -7.43
CA ARG A 177 -13.31 0.68 -6.42
C ARG A 177 -13.10 2.17 -6.23
N GLN A 178 -11.86 2.66 -6.18
CA GLN A 178 -11.54 4.08 -6.07
C GLN A 178 -12.00 4.85 -7.32
N ASN A 179 -11.73 4.34 -8.52
CA ASN A 179 -12.19 4.92 -9.77
C ASN A 179 -13.72 4.95 -9.87
N THR A 180 -14.40 3.91 -9.38
CA THR A 180 -15.86 3.88 -9.32
C THR A 180 -16.40 4.99 -8.40
N ARG A 181 -15.82 5.15 -7.19
CA ARG A 181 -16.19 6.23 -6.25
C ARG A 181 -15.98 7.61 -6.87
N GLY A 182 -14.83 7.82 -7.53
CA GLY A 182 -14.55 9.07 -8.23
C GLY A 182 -15.58 9.40 -9.31
N LYS A 183 -15.97 8.42 -10.13
CA LYS A 183 -17.02 8.58 -11.13
C LYS A 183 -18.38 8.87 -10.51
N MET A 184 -18.74 8.20 -9.43
CA MET A 184 -20.00 8.47 -8.70
C MET A 184 -20.03 9.90 -8.15
N MET A 185 -18.91 10.37 -7.56
CA MET A 185 -18.80 11.75 -7.07
C MET A 185 -18.91 12.77 -8.21
N ASN A 186 -18.25 12.52 -9.34
CA ASN A 186 -18.37 13.38 -10.51
C ASN A 186 -19.80 13.42 -11.05
N MET A 187 -20.50 12.30 -11.13
CA MET A 187 -21.91 12.26 -11.52
C MET A 187 -22.80 13.02 -10.56
N ALA A 188 -22.56 12.92 -9.24
CA ALA A 188 -23.31 13.66 -8.22
C ALA A 188 -23.06 15.18 -8.28
N SER A 189 -21.92 15.63 -8.85
CA SER A 189 -21.58 17.05 -9.00
C SER A 189 -22.22 17.70 -10.25
N ILE A 190 -22.74 16.93 -11.22
CA ILE A 190 -23.37 17.45 -12.44
C ILE A 190 -24.55 18.36 -12.14
N PRO A 191 -25.51 18.04 -11.23
CA PRO A 191 -26.59 18.95 -10.88
C PRO A 191 -26.09 20.28 -10.31
N LEU A 192 -25.01 20.27 -9.53
CA LEU A 192 -24.40 21.48 -8.97
C LEU A 192 -23.84 22.39 -10.06
N MET A 193 -23.23 21.81 -11.11
CA MET A 193 -22.74 22.54 -12.28
C MET A 193 -23.92 23.21 -13.06
N MET A 194 -25.04 22.51 -13.21
CA MET A 194 -26.21 23.03 -13.94
C MET A 194 -26.90 24.14 -13.18
N ILE A 195 -26.96 24.12 -11.85
CA ILE A 195 -27.61 25.08 -10.99
C ILE A 195 -26.70 26.27 -10.65
N GLY A 196 -25.40 26.02 -10.52
CA GLY A 196 -24.40 26.98 -10.03
C GLY A 196 -23.84 27.97 -11.05
N GLY A 197 -24.22 27.89 -12.34
CA GLY A 197 -23.69 28.76 -13.39
C GLY A 197 -22.15 28.75 -13.45
N PRO A 198 -21.48 29.91 -13.68
CA PRO A 198 -20.03 29.97 -13.78
C PRO A 198 -19.26 29.50 -12.52
N ILE A 199 -19.85 29.70 -11.33
CA ILE A 199 -19.25 29.26 -10.04
C ILE A 199 -19.39 27.76 -9.90
N GLY A 200 -20.50 27.15 -10.29
CA GLY A 200 -20.68 25.70 -10.30
C GLY A 200 -19.74 25.00 -11.29
N TYR A 201 -19.54 25.63 -12.46
CA TYR A 201 -18.59 25.12 -13.46
C TYR A 201 -17.13 25.18 -12.98
N ALA A 202 -16.69 26.28 -12.36
CA ALA A 202 -15.36 26.39 -11.77
C ALA A 202 -15.11 25.35 -10.66
N GLY A 203 -16.14 25.09 -9.83
CA GLY A 203 -16.10 24.01 -8.83
C GLY A 203 -15.97 22.62 -9.45
N TYR A 204 -16.66 22.35 -10.56
CA TYR A 204 -16.55 21.10 -11.31
C TYR A 204 -15.15 20.92 -11.91
N GLU A 205 -14.58 21.95 -12.57
CA GLU A 205 -13.22 21.87 -13.10
C GLU A 205 -12.18 21.60 -12.01
N ALA A 206 -12.28 22.23 -10.84
CA ALA A 206 -11.41 21.98 -9.71
C ALA A 206 -11.48 20.52 -9.21
N LEU A 207 -12.63 19.85 -9.31
CA LEU A 207 -12.82 18.44 -8.95
C LEU A 207 -12.30 17.47 -10.04
N THR A 208 -12.21 17.90 -11.30
CA THR A 208 -11.79 17.04 -12.42
C THR A 208 -10.27 17.04 -12.66
N ILE A 209 -9.51 17.99 -12.09
CA ILE A 209 -8.04 18.01 -12.14
C ILE A 209 -7.48 16.95 -11.15
N VAL A 210 -7.81 15.70 -11.41
CA VAL A 210 -7.14 14.57 -10.73
C VAL A 210 -5.90 14.26 -11.53
N THR A 211 -4.76 14.72 -11.06
CA THR A 211 -3.47 14.39 -11.67
C THR A 211 -3.21 12.87 -11.59
N PRO A 212 -2.52 12.26 -12.58
CA PRO A 212 -2.23 10.83 -12.59
C PRO A 212 -1.55 10.30 -11.31
N LEU A 213 -0.80 11.15 -10.60
CA LEU A 213 -0.14 10.82 -9.34
C LEU A 213 -1.10 10.54 -8.16
N THR A 214 -2.36 10.99 -8.24
CA THR A 214 -3.36 10.71 -7.20
C THR A 214 -4.00 9.32 -7.35
N TYR A 215 -3.78 8.62 -8.47
CA TYR A 215 -4.29 7.26 -8.66
C TYR A 215 -3.68 6.24 -7.69
N PHE A 216 -2.47 6.50 -7.17
CA PHE A 216 -1.78 5.62 -6.24
C PHE A 216 -1.97 5.99 -4.77
N LYS A 217 -2.70 7.07 -4.47
CA LYS A 217 -2.99 7.46 -3.09
C LYS A 217 -4.34 6.92 -2.66
N PHE A 218 -4.34 5.83 -1.93
CA PHE A 218 -5.56 5.21 -1.43
C PHE A 218 -6.15 5.95 -0.22
N SER A 219 -7.44 5.74 0.00
CA SER A 219 -8.10 6.23 1.21
C SER A 219 -7.61 5.44 2.43
N ARG A 220 -7.65 6.06 3.63
CA ARG A 220 -7.30 5.37 4.88
C ARG A 220 -8.06 4.06 5.08
N HIS A 221 -9.29 3.97 4.58
CA HIS A 221 -10.10 2.76 4.63
C HIS A 221 -9.50 1.64 3.77
N PHE A 222 -9.07 1.95 2.53
CA PHE A 222 -8.41 0.97 1.66
C PHE A 222 -7.05 0.54 2.18
N GLU A 223 -6.30 1.46 2.79
CA GLU A 223 -5.04 1.14 3.45
C GLU A 223 -5.24 0.15 4.60
N SER A 224 -6.22 0.44 5.48
CA SER A 224 -6.55 -0.44 6.61
C SER A 224 -7.12 -1.81 6.13
N GLU A 225 -7.84 -1.84 5.02
CA GLU A 225 -8.30 -3.09 4.40
C GLU A 225 -7.13 -3.88 3.81
N ALA A 226 -6.15 -3.22 3.19
CA ALA A 226 -4.95 -3.86 2.66
C ALA A 226 -4.03 -4.40 3.77
N ASP A 227 -3.85 -3.67 4.87
CA ASP A 227 -3.13 -4.17 6.05
C ASP A 227 -3.80 -5.42 6.60
N PHE A 228 -5.12 -5.36 6.80
CA PHE A 228 -5.92 -6.46 7.34
C PHE A 228 -5.86 -7.73 6.50
N LEU A 229 -5.91 -7.60 5.18
CA LEU A 229 -5.79 -8.73 4.24
C LEU A 229 -4.35 -9.20 4.15
N GLY A 230 -3.39 -8.27 4.10
CA GLY A 230 -1.96 -8.56 3.96
C GLY A 230 -1.43 -9.46 5.07
N ILE A 231 -1.76 -9.16 6.35
CA ILE A 231 -1.34 -10.01 7.48
C ILE A 231 -1.93 -11.43 7.40
N GLN A 232 -3.15 -11.57 6.85
CA GLN A 232 -3.77 -12.88 6.67
C GLN A 232 -3.08 -13.67 5.54
N TYR A 233 -2.67 -13.00 4.46
CA TYR A 233 -1.93 -13.62 3.36
C TYR A 233 -0.53 -14.05 3.79
N MET A 234 0.17 -13.21 4.59
CA MET A 234 1.43 -13.59 5.23
C MET A 234 1.27 -14.84 6.08
N TYR A 235 0.30 -14.83 6.99
CA TYR A 235 -0.01 -15.94 7.88
C TYR A 235 -0.28 -17.24 7.10
N LYS A 236 -1.12 -17.18 6.06
CA LYS A 236 -1.46 -18.34 5.23
C LYS A 236 -0.28 -18.83 4.40
N ALA A 237 0.62 -17.93 3.98
CA ALA A 237 1.84 -18.26 3.26
C ALA A 237 2.98 -18.75 4.17
N GLY A 238 2.76 -18.77 5.49
CA GLY A 238 3.72 -19.25 6.49
C GLY A 238 4.71 -18.20 7.00
N TYR A 239 4.54 -16.92 6.62
CA TYR A 239 5.37 -15.82 7.13
C TYR A 239 4.87 -15.29 8.48
N ASP A 240 5.78 -14.72 9.28
CA ASP A 240 5.42 -14.01 10.50
C ASP A 240 4.69 -12.69 10.19
N PRO A 241 3.39 -12.55 10.51
CA PRO A 241 2.66 -11.31 10.26
C PRO A 241 3.20 -10.09 11.04
N GLN A 242 3.94 -10.32 12.14
CA GLN A 242 4.56 -9.25 12.93
C GLN A 242 5.62 -8.48 12.13
N ALA A 243 6.23 -9.11 11.14
CA ALA A 243 7.24 -8.47 10.29
C ALA A 243 6.68 -7.27 9.50
N LEU A 244 5.38 -7.27 9.14
CA LEU A 244 4.76 -6.11 8.50
C LEU A 244 4.71 -4.89 9.44
N THR A 245 4.34 -5.09 10.69
CA THR A 245 4.31 -3.99 11.68
C THR A 245 5.72 -3.50 12.02
N ALA A 246 6.69 -4.41 12.15
CA ALA A 246 8.09 -4.06 12.37
C ALA A 246 8.65 -3.22 11.21
N PHE A 247 8.35 -3.60 9.98
CA PHE A 247 8.73 -2.81 8.80
C PHE A 247 8.10 -1.42 8.81
N PHE A 248 6.82 -1.28 9.17
CA PHE A 248 6.14 0.01 9.28
C PHE A 248 6.77 0.92 10.34
N GLU A 249 7.14 0.38 11.50
CA GLU A 249 7.84 1.11 12.55
C GLU A 249 9.21 1.59 12.08
N LYS A 250 9.94 0.73 11.37
CA LYS A 250 11.24 1.05 10.75
C LYS A 250 11.12 2.22 9.77
N ILE A 251 10.19 2.16 8.81
CA ILE A 251 9.98 3.25 7.85
C ILE A 251 9.62 4.55 8.55
N LYS A 252 8.73 4.50 9.55
CA LYS A 252 8.36 5.68 10.34
C LYS A 252 9.57 6.29 11.07
N SER A 253 10.49 5.47 11.58
CA SER A 253 11.71 5.95 12.22
C SER A 253 12.64 6.66 11.23
N LEU A 254 12.74 6.14 10.00
CA LEU A 254 13.53 6.75 8.92
C LEU A 254 12.94 8.08 8.44
N GLU A 255 11.62 8.24 8.42
CA GLU A 255 10.95 9.52 8.08
C GLU A 255 11.31 10.65 9.05
N THR A 256 11.56 10.35 10.32
CA THR A 256 11.89 11.35 11.35
C THR A 256 13.34 11.83 11.27
N THR A 257 14.26 11.05 10.70
CA THR A 257 15.71 11.33 10.68
C THR A 257 16.21 12.20 9.54
N LYS A 258 15.34 12.81 8.71
CA LYS A 258 15.69 13.72 7.58
C LYS A 258 16.59 13.13 6.49
N GLU A 259 16.83 11.85 6.43
CA GLU A 259 17.51 11.23 5.30
C GLU A 259 16.56 11.14 4.10
N SER A 260 16.54 12.24 3.34
CA SER A 260 15.48 12.66 2.43
C SER A 260 15.26 11.78 1.19
N LYS A 261 16.06 10.76 0.94
CA LYS A 261 15.88 9.87 -0.23
C LYS A 261 14.93 8.70 0.05
N VAL A 262 14.94 8.19 1.27
CA VAL A 262 14.13 7.05 1.72
C VAL A 262 12.64 7.41 1.86
N VAL A 263 12.34 8.66 2.18
CA VAL A 263 10.99 9.15 2.53
C VAL A 263 10.02 9.22 1.33
N LYS A 264 10.49 9.08 0.08
CA LYS A 264 9.59 9.11 -1.09
C LYS A 264 8.70 7.88 -1.21
N ALA A 265 9.14 6.74 -0.73
CA ALA A 265 8.62 5.43 -0.98
C ALA A 265 7.17 5.23 -0.50
N PHE A 266 6.87 5.61 0.73
CA PHE A 266 5.55 5.39 1.32
C PHE A 266 4.61 6.60 1.26
N ARG A 267 4.87 7.58 0.37
CA ARG A 267 3.96 8.72 0.18
C ARG A 267 2.57 8.34 -0.33
N THR A 268 2.50 7.22 -1.04
CA THR A 268 1.22 6.67 -1.54
C THR A 268 0.48 5.91 -0.45
N HIS A 269 1.23 5.29 0.50
CA HIS A 269 0.72 4.46 1.59
C HIS A 269 1.21 4.99 2.96
N PRO A 270 0.77 6.19 3.41
CA PRO A 270 1.33 6.81 4.63
C PRO A 270 1.13 5.92 5.85
N GLN A 271 2.24 5.64 6.56
CA GLN A 271 2.21 4.88 7.80
C GLN A 271 1.77 5.79 8.94
N THR A 272 0.63 5.49 9.54
CA THR A 272 0.13 6.22 10.70
C THR A 272 0.23 5.35 11.95
N PRO A 273 0.45 5.95 13.15
CA PRO A 273 0.43 5.19 14.40
C PRO A 273 -0.82 4.33 14.54
N ASP A 274 -1.98 4.85 14.15
CA ASP A 274 -3.26 4.14 14.20
C ASP A 274 -3.28 2.87 13.34
N ARG A 275 -2.59 2.88 12.17
CA ARG A 275 -2.48 1.68 11.31
C ARG A 275 -1.65 0.60 11.99
N ILE A 276 -0.50 0.95 12.54
CA ILE A 276 0.40 0.02 13.24
C ILE A 276 -0.32 -0.61 14.43
N GLU A 277 -0.92 0.21 15.29
CA GLU A 277 -1.66 -0.27 16.46
C GLU A 277 -2.83 -1.19 16.08
N LYS A 278 -3.60 -0.80 15.07
CA LYS A 278 -4.72 -1.58 14.57
C LYS A 278 -4.26 -2.91 13.98
N THR A 279 -3.24 -2.92 13.14
CA THR A 279 -2.69 -4.16 12.54
C THR A 279 -2.17 -5.09 13.63
N GLN A 280 -1.48 -4.55 14.64
CA GLN A 280 -1.01 -5.33 15.79
C GLN A 280 -2.17 -5.96 16.58
N ALA A 281 -3.25 -5.20 16.81
CA ALA A 281 -4.43 -5.71 17.48
C ALA A 281 -5.14 -6.81 16.65
N GLU A 282 -5.19 -6.65 15.35
CA GLU A 282 -5.77 -7.62 14.41
C GLU A 282 -4.96 -8.93 14.39
N ILE A 283 -3.63 -8.87 14.35
CA ILE A 283 -2.75 -10.05 14.47
C ILE A 283 -3.09 -10.82 15.76
N ASN A 284 -3.12 -10.13 16.89
CA ASN A 284 -3.32 -10.74 18.20
C ASN A 284 -4.72 -11.33 18.39
N THR A 285 -5.74 -10.82 17.70
CA THR A 285 -7.14 -11.22 17.90
C THR A 285 -7.68 -12.15 16.84
N LEU A 286 -7.10 -12.15 15.63
CA LEU A 286 -7.60 -12.91 14.49
C LEU A 286 -6.73 -14.12 14.18
N LEU A 287 -5.40 -14.01 14.28
CA LEU A 287 -4.49 -15.04 13.80
C LEU A 287 -4.06 -15.97 14.95
N PRO A 288 -4.44 -17.26 14.92
CA PRO A 288 -3.90 -18.22 15.87
C PRO A 288 -2.38 -18.34 15.74
N PRO A 289 -1.62 -18.44 16.84
CA PRO A 289 -0.18 -18.61 16.75
C PRO A 289 0.16 -19.94 16.04
N GLN A 290 1.12 -19.89 15.11
CA GLN A 290 1.68 -21.09 14.49
C GLN A 290 2.89 -21.59 15.27
N LEU A 291 3.21 -22.86 15.13
CA LEU A 291 4.39 -23.46 15.79
C LEU A 291 5.69 -22.89 15.25
N GLU A 292 5.71 -22.53 13.98
CA GLU A 292 6.88 -22.00 13.28
C GLU A 292 6.43 -21.01 12.22
N TYR A 293 7.17 -19.94 12.07
CA TYR A 293 7.00 -18.92 11.03
C TYR A 293 8.27 -18.79 10.22
N LYS A 294 8.14 -18.57 8.92
CA LYS A 294 9.22 -18.12 8.09
C LYS A 294 9.50 -16.64 8.39
N VAL A 295 10.67 -16.34 8.93
CA VAL A 295 11.15 -14.99 9.18
C VAL A 295 12.19 -14.61 8.15
N ASP A 296 13.21 -15.47 7.99
CA ASP A 296 14.33 -15.25 7.10
C ASP A 296 14.82 -16.56 6.48
N THR A 297 15.53 -16.45 5.35
CA THR A 297 16.13 -17.58 4.66
C THR A 297 17.52 -17.24 4.16
N SER A 298 18.39 -18.27 4.03
CA SER A 298 19.70 -18.09 3.38
C SER A 298 19.58 -17.63 1.94
N GLU A 299 18.54 -18.07 1.25
CA GLU A 299 18.24 -17.70 -0.14
C GLU A 299 17.90 -16.20 -0.27
N PHE A 300 17.26 -15.60 0.76
CA PHE A 300 17.02 -14.17 0.80
C PHE A 300 18.31 -13.39 0.93
N GLU A 301 19.18 -13.80 1.86
CA GLU A 301 20.48 -13.18 2.07
C GLU A 301 21.38 -13.30 0.82
N ASP A 302 21.38 -14.44 0.15
CA ASP A 302 22.09 -14.64 -1.11
C ASP A 302 21.59 -13.72 -2.22
N ALA A 303 20.27 -13.65 -2.42
CA ALA A 303 19.65 -12.77 -3.41
C ALA A 303 19.92 -11.27 -3.12
N LYS A 304 19.89 -10.88 -1.84
CA LYS A 304 20.19 -9.52 -1.39
C LYS A 304 21.67 -9.17 -1.63
N ALA A 305 22.60 -10.03 -1.23
CA ALA A 305 24.04 -9.85 -1.49
C ALA A 305 24.35 -9.79 -3.00
N ARG A 306 23.67 -10.62 -3.80
CA ARG A 306 23.76 -10.59 -5.25
C ARG A 306 23.33 -9.24 -5.82
N LEU A 307 22.19 -8.73 -5.36
CA LEU A 307 21.64 -7.43 -5.78
C LEU A 307 22.60 -6.28 -5.41
N GLU A 308 23.15 -6.26 -4.19
CA GLU A 308 24.15 -5.28 -3.76
C GLU A 308 25.39 -5.28 -4.67
N SER A 309 25.88 -6.47 -5.02
CA SER A 309 27.02 -6.63 -5.94
C SER A 309 26.73 -6.03 -7.31
N LEU A 310 25.54 -6.26 -7.87
CA LEU A 310 25.10 -5.72 -9.17
C LEU A 310 25.03 -4.21 -9.15
N GLU A 311 24.43 -3.61 -8.12
CA GLU A 311 24.34 -2.15 -7.97
C GLU A 311 25.71 -1.50 -7.83
N ASN A 312 26.61 -2.09 -7.00
CA ASN A 312 27.97 -1.59 -6.83
C ASN A 312 28.76 -1.63 -8.15
N GLN A 313 28.63 -2.69 -8.94
CA GLN A 313 29.23 -2.77 -10.28
C GLN A 313 28.66 -1.72 -11.24
N GLY A 314 27.34 -1.47 -11.18
CA GLY A 314 26.67 -0.42 -11.96
C GLY A 314 27.19 0.99 -11.62
N ARG A 315 27.31 1.30 -10.32
CA ARG A 315 27.85 2.57 -9.82
C ARG A 315 29.31 2.78 -10.24
N MET A 316 30.16 1.76 -10.14
CA MET A 316 31.56 1.84 -10.58
C MET A 316 31.70 2.07 -12.08
N ARG A 317 30.83 1.44 -12.92
CA ARG A 317 30.82 1.66 -14.36
C ARG A 317 30.40 3.08 -14.74
N SER A 318 29.40 3.64 -14.04
CA SER A 318 28.93 5.01 -14.28
C SER A 318 29.94 6.09 -13.87
N GLN A 319 30.81 5.79 -12.87
CA GLN A 319 31.86 6.70 -12.37
C GLN A 319 33.18 6.56 -13.14
N SER A 320 33.36 5.51 -13.93
CA SER A 320 34.58 5.33 -14.74
C SER A 320 34.61 6.39 -15.85
N PRO A 321 35.66 7.20 -15.97
CA PRO A 321 35.77 8.17 -17.04
C PRO A 321 35.67 7.44 -18.38
N SER A 322 34.86 7.99 -19.29
CA SER A 322 34.75 7.47 -20.66
C SER A 322 36.12 7.27 -21.24
N ARG A 323 36.45 6.02 -21.63
CA ARG A 323 37.73 5.73 -22.30
C ARG A 323 37.93 6.76 -23.41
N PRO A 324 39.12 7.43 -23.51
CA PRO A 324 39.40 8.33 -24.59
C PRO A 324 39.22 7.57 -25.91
N THR A 325 38.25 7.94 -26.72
CA THR A 325 38.13 7.44 -28.08
C THR A 325 39.30 8.00 -28.86
N LEU A 326 40.20 7.14 -29.36
CA LEU A 326 41.25 7.53 -30.27
C LEU A 326 40.56 8.16 -31.50
N ARG A 327 40.60 9.48 -31.59
CA ARG A 327 40.12 10.20 -32.77
C ARG A 327 41.09 9.86 -33.89
N ARG A 328 40.62 9.12 -34.92
CA ARG A 328 41.38 8.85 -36.15
C ARG A 328 41.73 10.20 -36.73
N ARG A 329 43.02 10.50 -36.84
CA ARG A 329 43.53 11.69 -37.52
C ARG A 329 43.22 11.53 -39.01
N GLU A 330 42.38 12.39 -39.55
CA GLU A 330 42.21 12.44 -41.01
C GLU A 330 43.54 12.84 -41.67
N PRO A 331 43.93 12.25 -42.77
CA PRO A 331 45.12 12.67 -43.51
C PRO A 331 44.93 14.11 -43.97
N SER A 332 45.88 14.98 -43.62
CA SER A 332 45.91 16.35 -44.16
C SER A 332 46.13 16.24 -45.64
N GLU A 333 45.23 16.76 -46.48
CA GLU A 333 45.48 17.04 -47.87
C GLU A 333 46.64 18.03 -47.96
N ALA A 334 47.85 17.51 -48.23
CA ALA A 334 48.99 18.32 -48.54
C ALA A 334 49.03 18.59 -50.06
N GLY A 335 48.78 19.84 -50.41
CA GLY A 335 49.45 20.53 -51.48
C GLY A 335 49.20 20.03 -52.92
N GLN A 336 48.34 20.74 -53.64
CA GLN A 336 48.57 20.94 -55.06
C GLN A 336 48.82 22.42 -55.27
N ASN A 337 50.10 22.71 -55.63
CA ASN A 337 50.47 23.89 -56.45
C ASN A 337 50.37 23.50 -57.91
#